data_6e345caf999f93f81da449a3e19e284c
#
_entry.id   6e345caf999f93f81da449a3e19e284c
#
_cell.length_a   1.000
_cell.length_b   1.000
_cell.length_c   1.000
_cell.angle_alpha   90.00
_cell.angle_beta   90.00
_cell.angle_gamma   90.00
#
_symmetry.space_group_name_H-M   'P 1'
#
loop_
_entity.id
_entity.type
_entity.pdbx_description
1 polymer ?
#
loop_
_entity_poly.entity_id
_entity_poly.type
_entity_poly.pdbx_seq_one_letter_code
_entity_poly.pdbx_strand_id
1 'polypeptide(L)'
;MTDGMDKPLVQRLKDALGESYTIEGEIGRGGMGVVYRARDERLHRRVAIKVLPPELAFQQEIRERFTREAQTAARLAHPHIVPIHDVGDGSGLVYFVMGLVDGESLAARIRRRGKLPAEEARRIMKETADALSAAHAVSVIHRDIKPDNILLEGTRGRVMVTDFGIAKALSAGSGATLTGVGVAIGTPSYMSPEQAAGERDIDGRSDLYSLGVVSYQMLTGELPFTAPTVAGILMKQITEPAPVLHESHPDIPEDLSLAVSRCLEKDPENRWSTADQLRRSLESRTVTGYRPTMTGMRAPSPRASATARTHRTATDRSRPSPLGQNRNHRPLGAPPARIPRPGAAGSPRERALGGQWVKNDEGRWVRQTDTDTNPGIADTGEPKIVQKVRALFARWAAVTGGCLLINLATGGSPWFLFVAAGMGFPLLKGYAQLWQSGYSWRDVLNRPPA
;
A
#
# COMPACT_ATOMS: atom_id res chain seq x y z
N MET A 1 -43.69 16.89 -3.52
CA MET A 1 -42.52 17.36 -2.74
C MET A 1 -41.26 17.36 -3.63
N THR A 2 -41.26 18.10 -4.74
CA THR A 2 -40.14 18.16 -5.74
C THR A 2 -39.55 19.58 -5.86
N ASP A 3 -39.97 20.53 -5.02
CA ASP A 3 -39.69 21.97 -5.18
C ASP A 3 -38.25 22.37 -4.75
N GLY A 4 -37.45 21.48 -4.23
CA GLY A 4 -36.06 21.78 -3.76
C GLY A 4 -34.93 21.43 -4.71
N MET A 5 -35.20 20.68 -5.79
CA MET A 5 -34.15 20.14 -6.68
C MET A 5 -33.63 21.12 -7.73
N ASP A 6 -34.43 22.11 -8.10
CA ASP A 6 -34.08 23.12 -9.11
C ASP A 6 -33.25 24.29 -8.55
N LYS A 7 -33.10 24.38 -7.23
CA LYS A 7 -32.29 25.46 -6.64
C LYS A 7 -30.79 25.17 -6.83
N PRO A 8 -29.97 26.19 -7.10
CA PRO A 8 -28.52 26.06 -7.13
C PRO A 8 -27.97 25.47 -5.83
N LEU A 9 -26.92 24.62 -5.93
CA LEU A 9 -26.31 23.92 -4.79
C LEU A 9 -26.00 24.85 -3.61
N VAL A 10 -25.47 26.04 -3.90
CA VAL A 10 -25.16 27.06 -2.88
C VAL A 10 -26.39 27.56 -2.14
N GLN A 11 -27.56 27.67 -2.82
CA GLN A 11 -28.79 28.11 -2.18
C GLN A 11 -29.36 27.01 -1.27
N ARG A 12 -29.34 25.76 -1.73
CA ARG A 12 -29.72 24.61 -0.90
C ARG A 12 -28.82 24.47 0.33
N LEU A 13 -27.53 24.76 0.17
CA LEU A 13 -26.59 24.73 1.28
C LEU A 13 -26.91 25.89 2.29
N LYS A 14 -27.21 27.09 1.82
CA LYS A 14 -27.67 28.21 2.69
C LYS A 14 -28.92 27.83 3.46
N ASP A 15 -29.91 27.23 2.78
CA ASP A 15 -31.15 26.78 3.41
C ASP A 15 -30.88 25.68 4.49
N ALA A 16 -29.87 24.81 4.27
CA ALA A 16 -29.48 23.79 5.24
C ALA A 16 -28.69 24.34 6.44
N LEU A 17 -27.85 25.33 6.22
CA LEU A 17 -26.97 25.92 7.24
C LEU A 17 -27.74 26.96 8.14
N GLY A 18 -28.82 27.52 7.64
CA GLY A 18 -29.58 28.57 8.34
C GLY A 18 -28.73 29.81 8.64
N GLU A 19 -28.93 30.36 9.82
CA GLU A 19 -28.19 31.57 10.29
C GLU A 19 -26.85 31.23 10.96
N SER A 20 -26.54 29.96 11.14
CA SER A 20 -25.33 29.53 11.86
C SER A 20 -24.04 29.79 11.07
N TYR A 21 -24.12 29.77 9.75
CA TYR A 21 -22.95 29.92 8.87
C TYR A 21 -23.27 30.82 7.67
N THR A 22 -22.41 31.79 7.41
CA THR A 22 -22.47 32.65 6.21
C THR A 22 -21.46 32.20 5.19
N ILE A 23 -21.91 31.79 3.97
CA ILE A 23 -21.02 31.36 2.88
C ILE A 23 -20.35 32.58 2.25
N GLU A 24 -19.01 32.62 2.27
CA GLU A 24 -18.19 33.66 1.65
C GLU A 24 -17.85 33.37 0.18
N GLY A 25 -17.68 32.09 -0.21
CA GLY A 25 -17.37 31.72 -1.59
C GLY A 25 -16.90 30.26 -1.74
N GLU A 26 -16.87 29.77 -2.97
CA GLU A 26 -16.31 28.45 -3.31
C GLU A 26 -14.78 28.53 -3.32
N ILE A 27 -14.12 27.54 -2.71
CA ILE A 27 -12.65 27.44 -2.64
C ILE A 27 -12.10 26.19 -3.32
N GLY A 28 -12.95 25.21 -3.62
CA GLY A 28 -12.53 24.00 -4.33
C GLY A 28 -13.72 23.19 -4.82
N ARG A 29 -13.54 22.52 -5.97
CA ARG A 29 -14.51 21.61 -6.57
C ARG A 29 -13.82 20.41 -7.14
N GLY A 30 -14.33 19.22 -6.86
CA GLY A 30 -13.79 17.95 -7.38
C GLY A 30 -14.80 16.82 -7.36
N GLY A 31 -14.36 15.62 -7.72
CA GLY A 31 -15.22 14.43 -7.76
C GLY A 31 -15.82 14.04 -6.40
N MET A 32 -15.24 14.51 -5.30
CA MET A 32 -15.71 14.25 -3.93
C MET A 32 -16.55 15.39 -3.34
N GLY A 33 -16.96 16.34 -4.15
CA GLY A 33 -17.83 17.44 -3.75
C GLY A 33 -17.26 18.82 -3.95
N VAL A 34 -17.93 19.79 -3.32
CA VAL A 34 -17.58 21.20 -3.39
C VAL A 34 -17.22 21.70 -1.99
N VAL A 35 -16.17 22.50 -1.90
CA VAL A 35 -15.72 23.10 -0.63
C VAL A 35 -15.98 24.60 -0.69
N TYR A 36 -16.67 25.10 0.31
CA TYR A 36 -16.97 26.52 0.47
C TYR A 36 -16.21 27.10 1.67
N ARG A 37 -15.71 28.29 1.53
CA ARG A 37 -15.32 29.14 2.66
C ARG A 37 -16.56 29.74 3.25
N ALA A 38 -16.68 29.68 4.57
CA ALA A 38 -17.80 30.24 5.31
C ALA A 38 -17.33 30.86 6.62
N ARG A 39 -18.19 31.66 7.21
CA ARG A 39 -18.04 32.23 8.55
C ARG A 39 -19.00 31.50 9.50
N ASP A 40 -18.50 31.01 10.60
CA ASP A 40 -19.27 30.56 11.76
C ASP A 40 -19.69 31.79 12.54
N GLU A 41 -20.98 32.12 12.51
CA GLU A 41 -21.51 33.35 13.12
C GLU A 41 -21.56 33.28 14.65
N ARG A 42 -21.62 32.07 15.21
CA ARG A 42 -21.66 31.84 16.66
C ARG A 42 -20.28 32.01 17.29
N LEU A 43 -19.25 31.53 16.61
CA LEU A 43 -17.85 31.55 17.11
C LEU A 43 -17.02 32.66 16.44
N HIS A 44 -17.60 33.44 15.51
CA HIS A 44 -16.94 34.53 14.78
C HIS A 44 -15.60 34.10 14.11
N ARG A 45 -15.55 32.89 13.59
CA ARG A 45 -14.35 32.36 12.92
C ARG A 45 -14.67 31.90 11.49
N ARG A 46 -13.63 31.86 10.66
CA ARG A 46 -13.74 31.27 9.32
C ARG A 46 -13.59 29.75 9.39
N VAL A 47 -14.37 29.05 8.57
CA VAL A 47 -14.42 27.61 8.43
C VAL A 47 -14.45 27.21 6.96
N ALA A 48 -14.14 25.95 6.66
CA ALA A 48 -14.40 25.34 5.37
C ALA A 48 -15.60 24.40 5.50
N ILE A 49 -16.51 24.43 4.53
CA ILE A 49 -17.68 23.55 4.48
C ILE A 49 -17.58 22.69 3.23
N LYS A 50 -17.41 21.39 3.39
CA LYS A 50 -17.39 20.43 2.29
C LYS A 50 -18.76 19.79 2.13
N VAL A 51 -19.30 19.87 0.92
CA VAL A 51 -20.63 19.34 0.56
C VAL A 51 -20.44 18.12 -0.34
N LEU A 52 -21.08 17.01 0.02
CA LEU A 52 -21.11 15.81 -0.81
C LEU A 52 -21.86 16.09 -2.12
N PRO A 53 -21.42 15.52 -3.28
CA PRO A 53 -22.16 15.64 -4.53
C PRO A 53 -23.62 15.20 -4.35
N PRO A 54 -24.59 15.98 -4.83
CA PRO A 54 -26.02 15.66 -4.66
C PRO A 54 -26.37 14.26 -5.16
N GLU A 55 -25.75 13.82 -6.26
CA GLU A 55 -25.98 12.50 -6.88
C GLU A 55 -25.63 11.34 -5.93
N LEU A 56 -24.65 11.55 -5.05
CA LEU A 56 -24.25 10.60 -4.03
C LEU A 56 -25.07 10.73 -2.76
N ALA A 57 -25.54 11.96 -2.45
CA ALA A 57 -26.36 12.23 -1.28
C ALA A 57 -27.77 11.59 -1.36
N PHE A 58 -28.26 11.18 -2.54
CA PHE A 58 -29.53 10.47 -2.68
C PHE A 58 -29.47 9.02 -2.20
N GLN A 59 -28.29 8.39 -2.15
CA GLN A 59 -28.12 7.03 -1.69
C GLN A 59 -28.00 7.01 -0.15
N GLN A 60 -29.02 6.54 0.53
CA GLN A 60 -29.07 6.54 1.99
C GLN A 60 -27.84 5.83 2.60
N GLU A 61 -27.43 4.72 2.04
CA GLU A 61 -26.23 3.99 2.51
C GLU A 61 -24.94 4.84 2.41
N ILE A 62 -24.80 5.65 1.37
CA ILE A 62 -23.63 6.54 1.20
C ILE A 62 -23.70 7.66 2.23
N ARG A 63 -24.87 8.24 2.47
CA ARG A 63 -25.07 9.28 3.50
C ARG A 63 -24.69 8.79 4.88
N GLU A 64 -25.23 7.64 5.29
CA GLU A 64 -24.98 7.04 6.60
C GLU A 64 -23.49 6.72 6.80
N ARG A 65 -22.82 6.19 5.76
CA ARG A 65 -21.39 5.91 5.79
C ARG A 65 -20.56 7.19 5.87
N PHE A 66 -20.91 8.20 5.06
CA PHE A 66 -20.23 9.49 5.07
C PHE A 66 -20.33 10.16 6.45
N THR A 67 -21.53 10.18 7.05
CA THR A 67 -21.74 10.71 8.39
C THR A 67 -20.92 9.95 9.44
N ARG A 68 -20.88 8.63 9.37
CA ARG A 68 -20.10 7.78 10.30
C ARG A 68 -18.59 8.01 10.14
N GLU A 69 -18.08 8.09 8.92
CA GLU A 69 -16.67 8.37 8.66
C GLU A 69 -16.30 9.77 9.14
N ALA A 70 -17.16 10.77 8.88
CA ALA A 70 -16.95 12.13 9.38
C ALA A 70 -16.94 12.19 10.92
N GLN A 71 -17.86 11.48 11.60
CA GLN A 71 -17.88 11.37 13.06
C GLN A 71 -16.63 10.67 13.61
N THR A 72 -16.10 9.70 12.89
CA THR A 72 -14.87 9.01 13.26
C THR A 72 -13.67 9.95 13.10
N ALA A 73 -13.59 10.68 11.98
CA ALA A 73 -12.54 11.65 11.72
C ALA A 73 -12.61 12.85 12.69
N ALA A 74 -13.80 13.22 13.16
CA ALA A 74 -13.98 14.31 14.15
C ALA A 74 -13.33 14.00 15.52
N ARG A 75 -13.03 12.75 15.82
CA ARG A 75 -12.29 12.35 17.04
C ARG A 75 -10.80 12.57 16.93
N LEU A 76 -10.28 12.87 15.73
CA LEU A 76 -8.87 13.10 15.50
C LEU A 76 -8.50 14.53 15.93
N ALA A 77 -7.74 14.66 16.99
CA ALA A 77 -7.18 15.93 17.46
C ALA A 77 -5.65 15.87 17.35
N HIS A 78 -5.10 16.53 16.33
CA HIS A 78 -3.65 16.50 16.06
C HIS A 78 -3.21 17.79 15.34
N PRO A 79 -2.02 18.35 15.62
CA PRO A 79 -1.55 19.59 15.01
C PRO A 79 -1.39 19.55 13.49
N HIS A 80 -1.32 18.34 12.88
CA HIS A 80 -1.19 18.13 11.45
C HIS A 80 -2.43 17.49 10.82
N ILE A 81 -3.59 17.54 11.49
CA ILE A 81 -4.88 17.06 10.96
C ILE A 81 -5.88 18.23 10.98
N VAL A 82 -6.59 18.44 9.87
CA VAL A 82 -7.66 19.44 9.81
C VAL A 82 -8.81 18.97 10.70
N PRO A 83 -9.19 19.74 11.75
CA PRO A 83 -10.25 19.33 12.66
C PRO A 83 -11.61 19.44 11.98
N ILE A 84 -12.49 18.45 12.20
CA ILE A 84 -13.91 18.52 11.85
C ILE A 84 -14.64 19.11 13.03
N HIS A 85 -15.46 20.12 12.77
CA HIS A 85 -16.19 20.88 13.79
C HIS A 85 -17.64 20.47 13.88
N ASP A 86 -18.26 20.10 12.74
CA ASP A 86 -19.67 19.76 12.68
C ASP A 86 -19.96 18.88 11.46
N VAL A 87 -21.05 18.12 11.52
CA VAL A 87 -21.57 17.29 10.43
C VAL A 87 -23.05 17.54 10.32
N GLY A 88 -23.53 17.95 9.15
CA GLY A 88 -24.93 18.27 8.93
C GLY A 88 -25.56 17.51 7.76
N ASP A 89 -26.87 17.34 7.87
CA ASP A 89 -27.74 16.76 6.85
C ASP A 89 -28.99 17.64 6.75
N GLY A 90 -29.22 18.27 5.61
CA GLY A 90 -30.36 19.16 5.41
C GLY A 90 -30.55 19.52 3.94
N SER A 91 -31.76 19.83 3.54
CA SER A 91 -32.15 20.24 2.18
C SER A 91 -31.69 19.22 1.10
N GLY A 92 -31.62 17.91 1.47
CA GLY A 92 -31.12 16.84 0.59
C GLY A 92 -29.62 16.91 0.32
N LEU A 93 -28.85 17.57 1.18
CA LEU A 93 -27.40 17.65 1.15
C LEU A 93 -26.83 17.02 2.42
N VAL A 94 -25.62 16.49 2.30
CA VAL A 94 -24.77 16.09 3.43
C VAL A 94 -23.50 16.92 3.36
N TYR A 95 -23.11 17.51 4.48
CA TYR A 95 -21.93 18.36 4.55
C TYR A 95 -21.21 18.18 5.88
N PHE A 96 -19.96 18.58 5.93
CA PHE A 96 -19.25 18.77 7.18
C PHE A 96 -18.49 20.08 7.21
N VAL A 97 -18.42 20.64 8.41
CA VAL A 97 -17.72 21.89 8.72
C VAL A 97 -16.37 21.53 9.31
N MET A 98 -15.30 22.11 8.79
CA MET A 98 -13.94 21.83 9.20
C MET A 98 -13.11 23.11 9.34
N GLY A 99 -11.96 23.02 9.96
CA GLY A 99 -11.01 24.14 10.02
C GLY A 99 -10.66 24.66 8.63
N LEU A 100 -10.70 25.96 8.44
CA LEU A 100 -10.17 26.58 7.24
C LEU A 100 -8.66 26.70 7.37
N VAL A 101 -7.94 26.12 6.43
CA VAL A 101 -6.48 26.22 6.33
C VAL A 101 -6.12 27.40 5.44
N ASP A 102 -5.44 28.39 6.01
CA ASP A 102 -4.94 29.56 5.27
C ASP A 102 -3.58 29.22 4.65
N GLY A 103 -3.59 28.84 3.38
CA GLY A 103 -2.40 28.36 2.67
C GLY A 103 -2.71 27.80 1.28
N GLU A 104 -1.88 26.88 0.82
CA GLU A 104 -2.04 26.20 -0.48
C GLU A 104 -2.01 24.68 -0.31
N SER A 105 -2.55 23.92 -1.26
CA SER A 105 -2.34 22.49 -1.29
C SER A 105 -0.90 22.14 -1.77
N LEU A 106 -0.39 20.99 -1.34
CA LEU A 106 0.89 20.47 -1.83
C LEU A 106 0.85 20.29 -3.35
N ALA A 107 -0.31 19.93 -3.92
CA ALA A 107 -0.50 19.85 -5.37
C ALA A 107 -0.26 21.21 -6.05
N ALA A 108 -0.77 22.29 -5.49
CA ALA A 108 -0.53 23.64 -6.00
C ALA A 108 0.96 24.03 -5.90
N ARG A 109 1.61 23.67 -4.78
CA ARG A 109 3.05 23.87 -4.56
C ARG A 109 3.89 23.14 -5.60
N ILE A 110 3.61 21.85 -5.85
CA ILE A 110 4.33 21.04 -6.85
C ILE A 110 4.09 21.59 -8.26
N ARG A 111 2.85 21.91 -8.63
CA ARG A 111 2.57 22.51 -9.95
C ARG A 111 3.35 23.82 -10.19
N ARG A 112 3.49 24.65 -9.17
CA ARG A 112 4.16 25.95 -9.27
C ARG A 112 5.69 25.84 -9.30
N ARG A 113 6.26 24.89 -8.53
CA ARG A 113 7.72 24.78 -8.35
C ARG A 113 8.36 23.63 -9.13
N GLY A 114 7.59 22.65 -9.61
CA GLY A 114 8.12 21.38 -10.05
C GLY A 114 8.56 20.54 -8.85
N LYS A 115 9.84 20.22 -8.79
CA LYS A 115 10.43 19.52 -7.63
C LYS A 115 10.64 20.44 -6.43
N LEU A 116 10.59 19.86 -5.24
CA LEU A 116 10.87 20.56 -3.99
C LEU A 116 12.28 20.24 -3.47
N PRO A 117 12.90 21.15 -2.69
CA PRO A 117 14.14 20.85 -1.99
C PRO A 117 13.99 19.63 -1.07
N ALA A 118 15.03 18.79 -0.99
CA ALA A 118 15.02 17.55 -0.22
C ALA A 118 14.60 17.75 1.25
N GLU A 119 15.06 18.82 1.89
CA GLU A 119 14.70 19.13 3.29
C GLU A 119 13.24 19.59 3.45
N GLU A 120 12.69 20.31 2.47
CA GLU A 120 11.26 20.65 2.46
C GLU A 120 10.41 19.37 2.29
N ALA A 121 10.78 18.49 1.36
CA ALA A 121 10.11 17.21 1.15
C ALA A 121 10.19 16.31 2.38
N ARG A 122 11.37 16.22 3.03
CA ARG A 122 11.58 15.48 4.29
C ARG A 122 10.66 15.98 5.39
N ARG A 123 10.57 17.29 5.58
CA ARG A 123 9.72 17.91 6.59
C ARG A 123 8.23 17.59 6.33
N ILE A 124 7.77 17.78 5.09
CA ILE A 124 6.38 17.48 4.71
C ILE A 124 6.08 16.00 4.91
N MET A 125 6.97 15.11 4.49
CA MET A 125 6.83 13.67 4.69
C MET A 125 6.76 13.30 6.18
N LYS A 126 7.61 13.90 7.02
CA LYS A 126 7.64 13.66 8.46
C LYS A 126 6.36 14.13 9.14
N GLU A 127 5.90 15.36 8.87
CA GLU A 127 4.69 15.93 9.44
C GLU A 127 3.42 15.16 8.98
N THR A 128 3.40 14.68 7.73
CA THR A 128 2.32 13.82 7.23
C THR A 128 2.34 12.45 7.91
N ALA A 129 3.52 11.84 8.08
CA ALA A 129 3.65 10.57 8.80
C ALA A 129 3.21 10.69 10.27
N ASP A 130 3.45 11.83 10.92
CA ASP A 130 2.98 12.12 12.28
C ASP A 130 1.44 12.15 12.35
N ALA A 131 0.79 12.84 11.41
CA ALA A 131 -0.66 12.83 11.27
C ALA A 131 -1.23 11.42 11.06
N LEU A 132 -0.62 10.65 10.15
CA LEU A 132 -1.03 9.26 9.88
C LEU A 132 -0.84 8.36 11.10
N SER A 133 0.25 8.55 11.87
CA SER A 133 0.49 7.78 13.09
C SER A 133 -0.61 7.98 14.12
N ALA A 134 -1.04 9.25 14.32
CA ALA A 134 -2.12 9.57 15.23
C ALA A 134 -3.47 8.95 14.78
N ALA A 135 -3.76 8.96 13.48
CA ALA A 135 -4.98 8.36 12.94
C ALA A 135 -4.97 6.83 13.03
N HIS A 136 -3.84 6.19 12.69
CA HIS A 136 -3.69 4.73 12.73
C HIS A 136 -3.78 4.19 14.17
N ALA A 137 -3.34 4.95 15.17
CA ALA A 137 -3.45 4.59 16.58
C ALA A 137 -4.90 4.40 17.05
N VAL A 138 -5.86 5.05 16.39
CA VAL A 138 -7.31 4.89 16.62
C VAL A 138 -8.01 4.13 15.50
N SER A 139 -7.25 3.33 14.74
CA SER A 139 -7.73 2.47 13.65
C SER A 139 -8.40 3.22 12.48
N VAL A 140 -8.04 4.49 12.28
CA VAL A 140 -8.48 5.30 11.13
C VAL A 140 -7.40 5.25 10.05
N ILE A 141 -7.75 4.74 8.88
CA ILE A 141 -6.90 4.69 7.69
C ILE A 141 -7.41 5.74 6.71
N HIS A 142 -6.51 6.56 6.18
CA HIS A 142 -6.87 7.67 5.29
C HIS A 142 -7.40 7.23 3.93
N ARG A 143 -6.68 6.30 3.27
CA ARG A 143 -7.02 5.65 1.97
C ARG A 143 -6.99 6.54 0.73
N ASP A 144 -6.75 7.83 0.86
CA ASP A 144 -6.66 8.79 -0.26
C ASP A 144 -5.57 9.85 -0.01
N ILE A 145 -4.38 9.41 0.43
CA ILE A 145 -3.22 10.28 0.56
C ILE A 145 -2.74 10.70 -0.83
N LYS A 146 -2.82 12.00 -1.11
CA LYS A 146 -2.39 12.63 -2.35
C LYS A 146 -2.04 14.09 -2.10
N PRO A 147 -1.33 14.77 -3.01
CA PRO A 147 -0.92 16.16 -2.81
C PRO A 147 -2.08 17.15 -2.61
N ASP A 148 -3.27 16.85 -3.14
CA ASP A 148 -4.46 17.70 -2.95
C ASP A 148 -4.99 17.68 -1.51
N ASN A 149 -4.80 16.55 -0.80
CA ASN A 149 -5.27 16.35 0.57
C ASN A 149 -4.21 16.71 1.64
N ILE A 150 -3.06 17.20 1.21
CA ILE A 150 -2.00 17.73 2.08
C ILE A 150 -1.96 19.25 1.90
N LEU A 151 -2.45 19.99 2.89
CA LEU A 151 -2.47 21.44 2.88
C LEU A 151 -1.23 21.97 3.60
N LEU A 152 -0.73 23.11 3.14
CA LEU A 152 0.46 23.77 3.66
C LEU A 152 0.05 25.13 4.22
N GLU A 153 -0.13 25.20 5.53
CA GLU A 153 -0.67 26.35 6.25
C GLU A 153 0.39 27.41 6.52
N GLY A 154 0.01 28.64 6.30
CA GLY A 154 0.80 29.83 6.62
C GLY A 154 2.12 29.91 5.84
N THR A 155 2.95 30.86 6.22
CA THR A 155 4.24 31.14 5.53
C THR A 155 5.28 30.02 5.72
N ARG A 156 5.22 29.31 6.84
CA ARG A 156 6.12 28.15 7.13
C ARG A 156 5.67 26.87 6.44
N GLY A 157 4.46 26.83 5.89
CA GLY A 157 3.89 25.67 5.22
C GLY A 157 3.72 24.48 6.16
N ARG A 158 3.16 24.68 7.37
CA ARG A 158 2.82 23.59 8.29
C ARG A 158 1.86 22.62 7.60
N VAL A 159 2.14 21.34 7.67
CA VAL A 159 1.26 20.33 7.07
C VAL A 159 -0.03 20.20 7.85
N MET A 160 -1.13 20.20 7.11
CA MET A 160 -2.49 19.91 7.59
C MET A 160 -3.11 18.88 6.64
N VAL A 161 -3.26 17.63 7.10
CA VAL A 161 -3.89 16.57 6.32
C VAL A 161 -5.41 16.66 6.46
N THR A 162 -6.12 16.61 5.34
CA THR A 162 -7.59 16.71 5.28
C THR A 162 -8.20 15.44 4.66
N ASP A 163 -9.51 15.28 4.77
CA ASP A 163 -10.29 14.22 4.10
C ASP A 163 -10.03 12.78 4.60
N PHE A 164 -9.75 12.59 5.89
CA PHE A 164 -9.58 11.26 6.49
C PHE A 164 -10.83 10.39 6.33
N GLY A 165 -10.64 9.19 5.76
CA GLY A 165 -11.65 8.11 5.72
C GLY A 165 -12.81 8.32 4.75
N ILE A 166 -13.05 9.53 4.24
CA ILE A 166 -14.24 9.87 3.43
C ILE A 166 -14.32 9.08 2.12
N ALA A 167 -13.16 8.75 1.53
CA ALA A 167 -13.09 7.94 0.31
C ALA A 167 -13.68 6.53 0.48
N LYS A 168 -13.60 5.93 1.68
CA LYS A 168 -14.17 4.62 1.97
C LYS A 168 -15.69 4.61 1.93
N ALA A 169 -16.34 5.66 2.42
CA ALA A 169 -17.78 5.78 2.40
C ALA A 169 -18.32 5.74 0.97
N LEU A 170 -17.59 6.33 0.02
CA LEU A 170 -17.96 6.41 -1.38
C LEU A 170 -17.67 5.10 -2.14
N SER A 171 -16.60 4.39 -1.79
CA SER A 171 -16.16 3.17 -2.52
C SER A 171 -16.96 1.91 -2.14
N ALA A 172 -17.48 1.81 -0.93
CA ALA A 172 -18.11 0.60 -0.41
C ALA A 172 -19.60 0.46 -0.78
N GLY A 173 -20.24 1.50 -1.36
CA GLY A 173 -21.65 1.49 -1.77
C GLY A 173 -21.91 0.88 -3.13
N SER A 174 -20.94 0.94 -4.02
CA SER A 174 -21.02 0.27 -5.31
C SER A 174 -20.32 -1.08 -5.17
N GLY A 175 -21.06 -2.18 -5.22
CA GLY A 175 -20.52 -3.52 -5.52
C GLY A 175 -19.93 -3.57 -6.95
N ALA A 176 -19.70 -2.43 -7.55
CA ALA A 176 -19.06 -2.20 -8.83
C ALA A 176 -17.54 -2.19 -8.60
N THR A 177 -16.91 -3.30 -8.94
CA THR A 177 -15.58 -3.29 -9.52
C THR A 177 -15.41 -2.03 -10.38
N LEU A 178 -14.25 -1.40 -10.32
CA LEU A 178 -13.75 -0.18 -10.99
C LEU A 178 -14.13 0.03 -12.49
N THR A 179 -15.08 -0.71 -13.06
CA THR A 179 -15.41 -0.76 -14.49
C THR A 179 -16.86 -0.44 -14.86
N GLY A 180 -17.78 -0.20 -13.92
CA GLY A 180 -19.22 -0.20 -14.21
C GLY A 180 -19.88 1.15 -14.52
N VAL A 181 -19.42 2.28 -14.02
CA VAL A 181 -19.93 3.62 -14.36
C VAL A 181 -18.78 4.60 -14.21
N GLY A 182 -18.36 5.26 -15.24
CA GLY A 182 -17.21 6.16 -15.44
C GLY A 182 -16.80 7.19 -14.36
N VAL A 183 -17.04 6.91 -13.09
CA VAL A 183 -16.57 7.69 -11.95
C VAL A 183 -15.41 6.91 -11.33
N ALA A 184 -14.19 7.18 -11.75
CA ALA A 184 -12.98 6.76 -11.07
C ALA A 184 -12.96 7.44 -9.69
N ILE A 185 -13.39 6.72 -8.65
CA ILE A 185 -13.32 7.20 -7.27
C ILE A 185 -11.85 7.16 -6.85
N GLY A 186 -11.21 8.32 -6.80
CA GLY A 186 -9.80 8.50 -6.43
C GLY A 186 -8.87 8.72 -7.61
N THR A 187 -7.66 9.22 -7.32
CA THR A 187 -6.62 9.42 -8.34
C THR A 187 -5.74 8.17 -8.37
N PRO A 188 -5.83 7.32 -9.42
CA PRO A 188 -5.20 5.99 -9.46
C PRO A 188 -3.68 6.03 -9.29
N SER A 189 -3.07 7.19 -9.58
CA SER A 189 -1.63 7.41 -9.48
C SER A 189 -1.05 7.27 -8.07
N TYR A 190 -1.87 7.42 -7.02
CA TYR A 190 -1.43 7.34 -5.63
C TYR A 190 -1.97 6.09 -4.90
N MET A 191 -2.75 5.25 -5.56
CA MET A 191 -3.30 4.03 -4.97
C MET A 191 -2.19 3.05 -4.63
N SER A 192 -2.31 2.40 -3.47
CA SER A 192 -1.43 1.28 -3.12
C SER A 192 -1.73 0.04 -3.97
N PRO A 193 -0.79 -0.92 -4.10
CA PRO A 193 -1.01 -2.17 -4.83
C PRO A 193 -2.26 -2.93 -4.38
N GLU A 194 -2.50 -3.00 -3.07
CA GLU A 194 -3.68 -3.65 -2.49
C GLU A 194 -4.98 -2.90 -2.80
N GLN A 195 -4.96 -1.55 -2.83
CA GLN A 195 -6.10 -0.76 -3.29
C GLN A 195 -6.36 -0.97 -4.78
N ALA A 196 -5.31 -0.92 -5.60
CA ALA A 196 -5.40 -1.14 -7.04
C ALA A 196 -5.89 -2.56 -7.39
N ALA A 197 -5.56 -3.55 -6.55
CA ALA A 197 -6.04 -4.92 -6.65
C ALA A 197 -7.47 -5.11 -6.11
N GLY A 198 -8.07 -4.10 -5.48
CA GLY A 198 -9.41 -4.17 -4.90
C GLY A 198 -9.49 -5.06 -3.66
N GLU A 199 -8.40 -5.18 -2.90
CA GLU A 199 -8.38 -5.95 -1.65
C GLU A 199 -9.26 -5.25 -0.59
N ARG A 200 -9.92 -6.06 0.25
CA ARG A 200 -10.85 -5.54 1.27
C ARG A 200 -10.14 -5.20 2.58
N ASP A 201 -9.14 -6.00 2.92
CA ASP A 201 -8.40 -5.87 4.17
C ASP A 201 -7.16 -4.99 3.95
N ILE A 202 -7.37 -3.67 4.03
CA ILE A 202 -6.35 -2.65 3.83
C ILE A 202 -6.02 -2.05 5.20
N ASP A 203 -4.73 -1.99 5.54
CA ASP A 203 -4.25 -1.37 6.78
C ASP A 203 -3.50 -0.05 6.54
N GLY A 204 -2.95 0.55 7.60
CA GLY A 204 -2.25 1.84 7.54
C GLY A 204 -1.00 1.86 6.65
N ARG A 205 -0.44 0.70 6.29
CA ARG A 205 0.71 0.61 5.37
C ARG A 205 0.34 0.99 3.94
N SER A 206 -0.96 0.97 3.60
CA SER A 206 -1.49 1.53 2.35
C SER A 206 -1.27 3.05 2.26
N ASP A 207 -1.53 3.77 3.36
CA ASP A 207 -1.28 5.22 3.41
C ASP A 207 0.22 5.54 3.30
N LEU A 208 1.09 4.68 3.87
CA LEU A 208 2.54 4.84 3.76
C LEU A 208 3.04 4.66 2.33
N TYR A 209 2.44 3.74 1.57
CA TYR A 209 2.73 3.61 0.14
C TYR A 209 2.33 4.88 -0.63
N SER A 210 1.11 5.37 -0.41
CA SER A 210 0.61 6.60 -1.03
C SER A 210 1.49 7.81 -0.68
N LEU A 211 1.93 7.91 0.59
CA LEU A 211 2.89 8.92 1.02
C LEU A 211 4.25 8.76 0.33
N GLY A 212 4.69 7.53 0.06
CA GLY A 212 5.87 7.23 -0.76
C GLY A 212 5.75 7.79 -2.17
N VAL A 213 4.60 7.60 -2.83
CA VAL A 213 4.32 8.16 -4.17
C VAL A 213 4.34 9.69 -4.14
N VAL A 214 3.68 10.31 -3.15
CA VAL A 214 3.71 11.77 -2.95
C VAL A 214 5.13 12.27 -2.74
N SER A 215 5.93 11.55 -1.94
CA SER A 215 7.32 11.93 -1.64
C SER A 215 8.22 11.80 -2.87
N TYR A 216 8.03 10.75 -3.66
CA TYR A 216 8.70 10.63 -4.97
C TYR A 216 8.41 11.83 -5.85
N GLN A 217 7.12 12.20 -5.97
CA GLN A 217 6.70 13.34 -6.77
C GLN A 217 7.24 14.67 -6.23
N MET A 218 7.28 14.88 -4.91
CA MET A 218 7.90 16.08 -4.33
C MET A 218 9.37 16.23 -4.73
N LEU A 219 10.10 15.12 -4.74
CA LEU A 219 11.55 15.12 -4.97
C LEU A 219 11.94 15.19 -6.44
N THR A 220 11.13 14.65 -7.35
CA THR A 220 11.43 14.58 -8.78
C THR A 220 10.61 15.54 -9.64
N GLY A 221 9.43 15.94 -9.17
CA GLY A 221 8.40 16.62 -9.95
C GLY A 221 7.51 15.67 -10.76
N GLU A 222 7.84 14.36 -10.81
CA GLU A 222 7.19 13.34 -11.62
C GLU A 222 6.62 12.22 -10.76
N LEU A 223 5.62 11.50 -11.31
CA LEU A 223 5.08 10.30 -10.68
C LEU A 223 5.99 9.09 -10.95
N PRO A 224 6.13 8.14 -10.01
CA PRO A 224 6.93 6.93 -10.22
C PRO A 224 6.32 6.01 -11.28
N PHE A 225 5.01 6.07 -11.50
CA PHE A 225 4.29 5.24 -12.45
C PHE A 225 3.34 6.10 -13.30
N THR A 226 3.53 6.05 -14.60
CA THR A 226 2.68 6.71 -15.59
C THR A 226 2.30 5.76 -16.71
N ALA A 227 1.07 5.86 -17.22
CA ALA A 227 0.60 5.09 -18.36
C ALA A 227 -0.50 5.87 -19.12
N PRO A 228 -0.75 5.59 -20.40
CA PRO A 228 -1.79 6.26 -21.17
C PRO A 228 -3.23 5.97 -20.66
N THR A 229 -3.42 4.89 -19.92
CA THR A 229 -4.74 4.47 -19.42
C THR A 229 -4.74 4.27 -17.91
N VAL A 230 -5.91 4.46 -17.29
CA VAL A 230 -6.12 4.18 -15.85
C VAL A 230 -5.75 2.74 -15.51
N ALA A 231 -6.18 1.77 -16.33
CA ALA A 231 -5.85 0.35 -16.14
C ALA A 231 -4.34 0.11 -16.19
N GLY A 232 -3.62 0.79 -17.10
CA GLY A 232 -2.15 0.73 -17.16
C GLY A 232 -1.48 1.28 -15.92
N ILE A 233 -1.99 2.40 -15.35
CA ILE A 233 -1.48 2.94 -14.09
C ILE A 233 -1.70 1.94 -12.94
N LEU A 234 -2.92 1.40 -12.80
CA LEU A 234 -3.24 0.41 -11.77
C LEU A 234 -2.38 -0.84 -11.88
N MET A 235 -2.14 -1.32 -13.11
CA MET A 235 -1.26 -2.47 -13.35
C MET A 235 0.17 -2.18 -12.89
N LYS A 236 0.72 -1.01 -13.19
CA LYS A 236 2.05 -0.59 -12.73
C LYS A 236 2.11 -0.44 -11.22
N GLN A 237 1.07 0.08 -10.57
CA GLN A 237 0.99 0.12 -9.11
C GLN A 237 1.10 -1.28 -8.50
N ILE A 238 0.52 -2.28 -9.14
CA ILE A 238 0.55 -3.67 -8.64
C ILE A 238 1.89 -4.34 -8.92
N THR A 239 2.49 -4.15 -10.11
CA THR A 239 3.54 -5.04 -10.60
C THR A 239 4.90 -4.40 -10.82
N GLU A 240 4.95 -3.11 -11.20
CA GLU A 240 6.21 -2.46 -11.59
C GLU A 240 6.96 -1.94 -10.36
N PRO A 241 8.22 -2.34 -10.12
CA PRO A 241 9.01 -1.78 -9.03
C PRO A 241 9.25 -0.29 -9.24
N ALA A 242 9.25 0.48 -8.15
CA ALA A 242 9.51 1.92 -8.22
C ALA A 242 10.98 2.17 -8.58
N PRO A 243 11.27 3.20 -9.41
CA PRO A 243 12.64 3.61 -9.67
C PRO A 243 13.34 4.05 -8.39
N VAL A 244 14.60 3.64 -8.20
CA VAL A 244 15.41 4.05 -7.06
C VAL A 244 15.87 5.50 -7.25
N LEU A 245 15.43 6.38 -6.34
CA LEU A 245 15.66 7.83 -6.47
C LEU A 245 17.15 8.20 -6.54
N HIS A 246 17.98 7.64 -5.68
CA HIS A 246 19.40 8.00 -5.59
C HIS A 246 20.20 7.63 -6.85
N GLU A 247 19.76 6.61 -7.60
CA GLU A 247 20.41 6.21 -8.85
C GLU A 247 20.19 7.22 -9.99
N SER A 248 18.97 7.76 -10.07
CA SER A 248 18.58 8.73 -11.11
C SER A 248 18.72 10.19 -10.67
N HIS A 249 18.74 10.46 -9.37
CA HIS A 249 18.80 11.78 -8.74
C HIS A 249 19.82 11.80 -7.60
N PRO A 250 21.14 11.85 -7.90
CA PRO A 250 22.21 11.81 -6.88
C PRO A 250 22.21 13.03 -5.93
N ASP A 251 21.49 14.10 -6.26
CA ASP A 251 21.26 15.27 -5.42
C ASP A 251 20.31 15.00 -4.25
N ILE A 252 19.58 13.88 -4.27
CA ILE A 252 18.69 13.46 -3.18
C ILE A 252 19.51 12.69 -2.13
N PRO A 253 19.44 13.06 -0.84
CA PRO A 253 20.12 12.32 0.23
C PRO A 253 19.73 10.83 0.23
N GLU A 254 20.74 9.96 0.36
CA GLU A 254 20.56 8.51 0.29
C GLU A 254 19.55 7.99 1.32
N ASP A 255 19.60 8.48 2.56
CA ASP A 255 18.68 8.12 3.62
C ASP A 255 17.22 8.45 3.25
N LEU A 256 16.98 9.60 2.61
CA LEU A 256 15.65 10.00 2.16
C LEU A 256 15.21 9.14 0.96
N SER A 257 16.09 8.85 0.02
CA SER A 257 15.83 7.93 -1.08
C SER A 257 15.42 6.54 -0.58
N LEU A 258 16.17 5.98 0.36
CA LEU A 258 15.87 4.68 0.97
C LEU A 258 14.54 4.69 1.74
N ALA A 259 14.25 5.77 2.46
CA ALA A 259 12.97 5.91 3.19
C ALA A 259 11.78 5.88 2.23
N VAL A 260 11.86 6.59 1.10
CA VAL A 260 10.82 6.61 0.05
C VAL A 260 10.73 5.24 -0.65
N SER A 261 11.87 4.63 -1.02
CA SER A 261 11.88 3.31 -1.66
C SER A 261 11.20 2.26 -0.79
N ARG A 262 11.45 2.28 0.53
CA ARG A 262 10.79 1.36 1.47
C ARG A 262 9.28 1.59 1.57
N CYS A 263 8.79 2.81 1.45
CA CYS A 263 7.35 3.07 1.34
C CYS A 263 6.76 2.45 0.07
N LEU A 264 7.51 2.46 -1.04
CA LEU A 264 7.06 2.01 -2.37
C LEU A 264 7.21 0.50 -2.62
N GLU A 265 7.61 -0.29 -1.62
CA GLU A 265 7.60 -1.75 -1.71
C GLU A 265 6.18 -2.26 -2.01
N LYS A 266 6.09 -3.24 -2.94
CA LYS A 266 4.79 -3.76 -3.37
C LYS A 266 4.12 -4.61 -2.29
N ASP A 267 4.91 -5.42 -1.61
CA ASP A 267 4.44 -6.20 -0.47
C ASP A 267 4.39 -5.30 0.78
N PRO A 268 3.23 -5.15 1.45
CA PRO A 268 3.11 -4.39 2.68
C PRO A 268 4.06 -4.83 3.80
N GLU A 269 4.44 -6.12 3.84
CA GLU A 269 5.38 -6.64 4.84
C GLU A 269 6.80 -6.09 4.71
N ASN A 270 7.19 -5.62 3.52
CA ASN A 270 8.50 -5.05 3.25
C ASN A 270 8.53 -3.53 3.49
N ARG A 271 7.37 -2.88 3.68
CA ARG A 271 7.25 -1.46 3.97
C ARG A 271 7.61 -1.15 5.43
N TRP A 272 7.52 0.11 5.80
CA TRP A 272 7.50 0.52 7.19
C TRP A 272 6.27 -0.08 7.87
N SER A 273 6.44 -0.72 9.01
CA SER A 273 5.32 -1.34 9.73
C SER A 273 4.37 -0.32 10.35
N THR A 274 4.86 0.88 10.67
CA THR A 274 4.04 1.98 11.20
C THR A 274 4.49 3.33 10.68
N ALA A 275 3.58 4.29 10.67
CA ALA A 275 3.89 5.69 10.31
C ALA A 275 4.88 6.33 11.29
N ASP A 276 4.85 5.94 12.57
CA ASP A 276 5.80 6.44 13.58
C ASP A 276 7.23 5.94 13.31
N GLN A 277 7.41 4.70 12.84
CA GLN A 277 8.74 4.21 12.43
C GLN A 277 9.30 5.02 11.25
N LEU A 278 8.47 5.30 10.25
CA LEU A 278 8.85 6.17 9.14
C LEU A 278 9.25 7.57 9.66
N ARG A 279 8.42 8.19 10.52
CA ARG A 279 8.68 9.51 11.10
C ARG A 279 10.03 9.56 11.82
N ARG A 280 10.30 8.58 12.70
CA ARG A 280 11.59 8.48 13.42
C ARG A 280 12.78 8.30 12.50
N SER A 281 12.64 7.49 11.46
CA SER A 281 13.69 7.30 10.45
C SER A 281 14.02 8.59 9.72
N LEU A 282 13.01 9.36 9.32
CA LEU A 282 13.19 10.67 8.68
C LEU A 282 13.85 11.69 9.61
N GLU A 283 13.57 11.62 10.92
CA GLU A 283 14.15 12.49 11.95
C GLU A 283 15.60 12.14 12.25
N SER A 284 15.91 10.85 12.43
CA SER A 284 17.26 10.35 12.69
C SER A 284 18.13 10.30 11.44
N ARG A 285 17.55 10.48 10.25
CA ARG A 285 18.24 10.32 8.94
C ARG A 285 18.89 8.96 8.77
N THR A 286 18.26 7.91 9.31
CA THR A 286 18.79 6.55 9.25
C THR A 286 17.72 5.56 8.79
N VAL A 287 18.10 4.71 7.84
CA VAL A 287 17.28 3.59 7.37
C VAL A 287 18.08 2.31 7.63
N THR A 288 17.79 1.63 8.74
CA THR A 288 18.50 0.41 9.12
C THR A 288 17.82 -0.84 8.56
N GLY A 289 18.62 -1.80 8.08
CA GLY A 289 18.16 -3.14 7.71
C GLY A 289 17.32 -3.23 6.44
N TYR A 290 17.25 -2.19 5.63
CA TYR A 290 16.54 -2.19 4.36
C TYR A 290 17.51 -2.11 3.18
N ARG A 291 17.30 -2.96 2.19
CA ARG A 291 17.90 -2.86 0.85
C ARG A 291 16.76 -2.91 -0.17
N PRO A 292 16.72 -1.97 -1.13
CA PRO A 292 15.69 -1.98 -2.17
C PRO A 292 15.67 -3.32 -2.91
N THR A 293 14.46 -3.82 -3.18
CA THR A 293 14.27 -5.05 -3.95
C THR A 293 14.58 -4.77 -5.41
N MET A 294 15.83 -4.99 -5.83
CA MET A 294 16.29 -4.83 -7.22
C MET A 294 15.73 -5.97 -8.08
N THR A 295 14.49 -5.84 -8.52
CA THR A 295 13.91 -6.79 -9.47
C THR A 295 14.16 -6.27 -10.89
N GLY A 296 15.24 -6.75 -11.54
CA GLY A 296 15.42 -6.53 -12.96
C GLY A 296 16.80 -6.11 -13.47
N MET A 297 17.80 -5.85 -12.63
CA MET A 297 19.18 -5.72 -13.10
C MET A 297 19.95 -7.03 -12.92
N ARG A 298 19.99 -7.82 -13.99
CA ARG A 298 20.99 -8.88 -14.16
C ARG A 298 22.35 -8.21 -14.05
N ALA A 299 23.10 -8.51 -12.97
CA ALA A 299 24.49 -8.06 -12.83
C ALA A 299 25.24 -8.38 -14.13
N PRO A 300 26.02 -7.43 -14.69
CA PRO A 300 26.88 -7.76 -15.82
C PRO A 300 27.86 -8.84 -15.35
N SER A 301 27.79 -10.00 -15.99
CA SER A 301 28.78 -11.07 -15.80
C SER A 301 30.18 -10.49 -16.00
N PRO A 302 31.16 -10.73 -15.12
CA PRO A 302 32.52 -10.30 -15.37
C PRO A 302 33.00 -10.96 -16.66
N ARG A 303 33.19 -10.17 -17.71
CA ARG A 303 33.84 -10.61 -18.93
C ARG A 303 35.21 -11.15 -18.54
N ALA A 304 35.41 -12.45 -18.75
CA ALA A 304 36.71 -13.08 -18.76
C ALA A 304 37.59 -12.36 -19.78
N SER A 305 38.52 -11.56 -19.28
CA SER A 305 39.59 -10.99 -20.09
C SER A 305 40.51 -12.15 -20.52
N ALA A 306 40.43 -12.48 -21.79
CA ALA A 306 41.33 -13.43 -22.45
C ALA A 306 42.77 -12.90 -22.34
N THR A 307 43.58 -13.63 -21.62
CA THR A 307 45.04 -13.51 -21.53
C THR A 307 45.69 -13.69 -22.88
N ALA A 308 46.31 -12.64 -23.38
CA ALA A 308 47.33 -12.74 -24.41
C ALA A 308 48.62 -13.33 -23.78
N ARG A 309 49.00 -14.50 -24.27
CA ARG A 309 50.25 -15.21 -23.99
C ARG A 309 51.39 -14.46 -24.72
N THR A 310 52.39 -14.02 -24.01
CA THR A 310 53.72 -13.79 -24.60
C THR A 310 54.79 -14.45 -23.75
N HIS A 311 55.49 -15.36 -24.40
CA HIS A 311 56.72 -16.04 -23.94
C HIS A 311 57.85 -15.03 -23.69
N ARG A 312 58.63 -15.24 -22.62
CA ARG A 312 60.08 -15.17 -22.64
C ARG A 312 60.74 -15.82 -21.42
N THR A 313 61.42 -16.89 -21.66
CA THR A 313 62.77 -17.41 -21.26
C THR A 313 63.37 -17.07 -19.89
N ALA A 314 63.79 -18.15 -19.31
CA ALA A 314 64.62 -18.49 -18.17
C ALA A 314 65.90 -17.70 -17.91
N THR A 315 66.27 -17.66 -16.62
CA THR A 315 67.62 -17.94 -16.02
C THR A 315 67.48 -17.72 -14.50
N ASP A 316 67.62 -18.73 -13.73
CA ASP A 316 68.68 -19.39 -12.98
C ASP A 316 69.25 -18.59 -11.78
N ARG A 317 69.40 -19.35 -10.71
CA ARG A 317 70.35 -19.29 -9.56
C ARG A 317 69.87 -18.85 -8.18
N SER A 318 69.89 -19.85 -7.35
CA SER A 318 70.63 -20.04 -6.07
C SER A 318 69.90 -19.68 -4.76
N ARG A 319 69.74 -20.77 -4.01
CA ARG A 319 69.62 -20.95 -2.54
C ARG A 319 70.81 -20.28 -1.80
N PRO A 320 70.84 -20.17 -0.42
CA PRO A 320 70.28 -21.08 0.59
C PRO A 320 69.71 -20.39 1.88
N SER A 321 69.07 -21.23 2.68
CA SER A 321 68.80 -21.04 4.11
C SER A 321 70.08 -21.13 4.96
N PRO A 322 70.12 -20.71 6.25
CA PRO A 322 69.71 -21.63 7.33
C PRO A 322 69.24 -21.03 8.70
N LEU A 323 68.53 -21.90 9.45
CA LEU A 323 68.66 -22.25 10.88
C LEU A 323 68.60 -21.19 12.05
N GLY A 324 67.82 -21.57 13.06
CA GLY A 324 68.03 -21.28 14.48
C GLY A 324 66.74 -21.24 15.27
N GLN A 325 66.24 -22.30 15.84
CA GLN A 325 66.34 -22.78 17.24
C GLN A 325 65.95 -21.66 18.25
N ASN A 326 65.10 -21.81 19.23
CA ASN A 326 64.91 -22.90 20.19
C ASN A 326 63.91 -22.55 21.30
N ARG A 327 63.15 -23.52 21.80
CA ARG A 327 62.84 -23.86 23.19
C ARG A 327 61.73 -23.15 23.99
N ASN A 328 60.78 -23.99 24.33
CA ASN A 328 60.29 -24.32 25.71
C ASN A 328 59.40 -23.36 26.46
N HIS A 329 58.16 -23.72 26.76
CA HIS A 329 57.73 -24.46 27.98
C HIS A 329 56.21 -24.72 27.98
N ARG A 330 55.84 -25.95 28.32
CA ARG A 330 54.52 -26.41 28.82
C ARG A 330 54.58 -26.24 30.37
N PRO A 331 53.55 -26.49 31.19
CA PRO A 331 52.20 -27.04 30.93
C PRO A 331 51.07 -26.49 31.85
N LEU A 332 49.86 -27.05 31.69
CA LEU A 332 48.81 -27.32 32.69
C LEU A 332 47.72 -26.27 32.93
N GLY A 333 46.51 -26.69 32.59
CA GLY A 333 45.24 -26.17 33.05
C GLY A 333 44.08 -26.88 32.37
N ALA A 334 43.37 -27.74 33.12
CA ALA A 334 42.27 -28.60 32.64
C ALA A 334 41.06 -27.81 32.12
N PRO A 335 40.24 -28.41 31.23
CA PRO A 335 39.10 -27.71 30.63
C PRO A 335 37.86 -27.70 31.54
N PRO A 336 37.09 -26.61 31.60
CA PRO A 336 35.78 -26.68 32.20
C PRO A 336 34.73 -27.28 31.24
N ALA A 337 33.75 -27.89 31.85
CA ALA A 337 32.69 -28.72 31.31
C ALA A 337 31.97 -28.16 30.05
N ARG A 338 31.63 -29.03 29.15
CA ARG A 338 30.73 -28.80 28.02
C ARG A 338 29.33 -28.45 28.51
N ILE A 339 28.88 -27.25 28.21
CA ILE A 339 27.48 -26.87 28.26
C ILE A 339 26.84 -27.46 26.99
N PRO A 340 25.70 -28.15 27.07
CA PRO A 340 25.01 -28.65 25.88
C PRO A 340 24.54 -27.47 25.01
N ARG A 341 24.89 -27.47 23.75
CA ARG A 341 24.31 -26.57 22.76
C ARG A 341 22.81 -26.91 22.63
N PRO A 342 21.89 -25.91 22.66
CA PRO A 342 20.50 -26.13 22.26
C PRO A 342 20.48 -26.58 20.82
N GLY A 343 19.68 -27.61 20.53
CA GLY A 343 19.52 -28.19 19.23
C GLY A 343 19.17 -27.15 18.16
N ALA A 344 19.70 -27.37 16.97
CA ALA A 344 19.42 -26.60 15.78
C ALA A 344 17.91 -26.44 15.61
N ALA A 345 17.43 -25.20 15.72
CA ALA A 345 16.07 -24.86 15.37
C ALA A 345 15.87 -25.14 13.87
N GLY A 346 14.93 -26.03 13.56
CA GLY A 346 14.53 -26.35 12.20
C GLY A 346 14.22 -25.11 11.37
N SER A 347 14.36 -25.24 10.06
CA SER A 347 14.13 -24.17 9.08
C SER A 347 12.74 -23.52 9.24
N PRO A 348 12.52 -22.28 8.78
CA PRO A 348 11.20 -21.62 8.80
C PRO A 348 10.08 -22.46 8.12
N ARG A 349 10.44 -23.40 7.27
CA ARG A 349 9.53 -24.38 6.66
C ARG A 349 8.84 -25.32 7.65
N GLU A 350 9.50 -25.69 8.74
CA GLU A 350 8.93 -26.64 9.73
C GLU A 350 7.96 -26.01 10.72
N ARG A 351 7.98 -24.67 10.89
CA ARG A 351 7.04 -23.98 11.80
C ARG A 351 5.69 -23.63 11.19
N ALA A 352 5.55 -23.72 9.88
CA ALA A 352 4.29 -23.47 9.17
C ALA A 352 3.37 -24.70 9.10
N LEU A 353 3.83 -25.83 9.59
CA LEU A 353 3.23 -27.14 9.35
C LEU A 353 2.84 -27.82 10.66
N GLY A 354 1.88 -27.29 11.41
CA GLY A 354 1.31 -27.98 12.58
C GLY A 354 0.40 -29.14 12.16
N GLY A 355 0.77 -30.36 12.45
CA GLY A 355 0.05 -31.64 12.41
C GLY A 355 -0.66 -32.03 11.10
N GLN A 356 -0.19 -32.95 10.18
CA GLN A 356 0.10 -32.41 8.88
C GLN A 356 0.03 -33.48 7.82
N TRP A 357 -0.64 -33.11 6.74
CA TRP A 357 -0.61 -33.85 5.52
C TRP A 357 0.73 -33.64 4.82
N VAL A 358 1.52 -34.71 4.65
CA VAL A 358 2.76 -34.75 3.85
C VAL A 358 2.54 -35.62 2.62
N LYS A 359 3.24 -35.30 1.53
CA LYS A 359 3.24 -36.16 0.35
C LYS A 359 4.15 -37.35 0.59
N ASN A 360 3.63 -38.56 0.29
CA ASN A 360 4.47 -39.77 0.18
C ASN A 360 5.21 -39.77 -1.17
N ASP A 361 6.07 -40.75 -1.32
CA ASP A 361 6.91 -40.96 -2.55
C ASP A 361 6.06 -41.15 -3.82
N GLU A 362 4.78 -41.52 -3.69
CA GLU A 362 3.84 -41.65 -4.81
C GLU A 362 3.10 -40.33 -5.12
N GLY A 363 3.44 -39.24 -4.43
CA GLY A 363 2.82 -37.92 -4.63
C GLY A 363 1.43 -37.77 -4.02
N ARG A 364 0.98 -38.70 -3.15
CA ARG A 364 -0.30 -38.62 -2.44
C ARG A 364 -0.13 -37.93 -1.09
N TRP A 365 -1.17 -37.20 -0.68
CA TRP A 365 -1.22 -36.62 0.64
C TRP A 365 -1.44 -37.70 1.71
N VAL A 366 -0.51 -37.81 2.67
CA VAL A 366 -0.61 -38.70 3.84
C VAL A 366 -0.46 -37.89 5.12
N ARG A 367 -1.20 -38.27 6.15
CA ARG A 367 -1.13 -37.60 7.47
C ARG A 367 0.04 -38.16 8.25
N GLN A 368 0.96 -37.30 8.70
CA GLN A 368 2.00 -37.69 9.64
C GLN A 368 1.38 -37.76 11.02
N THR A 369 1.19 -38.95 11.53
CA THR A 369 0.69 -39.19 12.89
C THR A 369 1.88 -39.09 13.85
N ASP A 370 1.97 -37.99 14.60
CA ASP A 370 2.70 -37.99 15.84
C ASP A 370 1.91 -38.84 16.84
N THR A 371 2.48 -39.96 17.25
CA THR A 371 2.02 -40.76 18.38
C THR A 371 2.19 -39.91 19.63
N ASP A 372 1.17 -39.15 20.00
CA ASP A 372 0.64 -38.94 21.34
C ASP A 372 -0.33 -37.75 21.41
N THR A 373 -1.48 -38.04 22.01
CA THR A 373 -2.48 -37.18 22.66
C THR A 373 -3.57 -36.47 21.82
N ASN A 374 -4.76 -37.00 22.01
CA ASN A 374 -6.09 -36.40 22.09
C ASN A 374 -6.97 -36.37 20.82
N PRO A 375 -8.12 -37.08 20.80
CA PRO A 375 -9.10 -37.06 19.73
C PRO A 375 -10.13 -35.97 19.95
N GLY A 376 -10.06 -34.91 19.14
CA GLY A 376 -11.12 -33.89 19.13
C GLY A 376 -10.80 -32.77 18.16
N ILE A 377 -11.60 -32.72 17.07
CA ILE A 377 -11.66 -31.71 16.03
C ILE A 377 -10.80 -32.06 14.80
N ALA A 378 -11.46 -32.59 13.77
CA ALA A 378 -10.92 -32.80 12.44
C ALA A 378 -10.71 -31.45 11.73
N ASP A 379 -9.55 -30.85 11.93
CA ASP A 379 -9.03 -29.81 11.03
C ASP A 379 -8.38 -30.54 9.85
N THR A 380 -8.82 -30.26 8.63
CA THR A 380 -8.39 -30.96 7.41
C THR A 380 -6.91 -30.82 7.06
N GLY A 381 -6.12 -30.15 7.87
CA GLY A 381 -4.65 -30.05 7.82
C GLY A 381 -4.00 -29.58 6.49
N GLU A 382 -4.83 -29.24 5.51
CA GLU A 382 -4.38 -28.79 4.19
C GLU A 382 -3.83 -27.35 4.25
N PRO A 383 -2.69 -27.04 3.60
CA PRO A 383 -2.13 -25.70 3.61
C PRO A 383 -3.14 -24.64 3.13
N LYS A 384 -3.31 -23.56 3.90
CA LYS A 384 -4.27 -22.48 3.59
C LYS A 384 -4.09 -21.89 2.20
N ILE A 385 -2.85 -21.86 1.68
CA ILE A 385 -2.56 -21.36 0.34
C ILE A 385 -3.13 -22.28 -0.76
N VAL A 386 -3.06 -23.60 -0.57
CA VAL A 386 -3.63 -24.58 -1.50
C VAL A 386 -5.16 -24.46 -1.51
N GLN A 387 -5.78 -24.34 -0.34
CA GLN A 387 -7.24 -24.11 -0.20
C GLN A 387 -7.67 -22.82 -0.89
N LYS A 388 -6.93 -21.71 -0.68
CA LYS A 388 -7.21 -20.40 -1.32
C LYS A 388 -7.15 -20.48 -2.84
N VAL A 389 -6.11 -21.09 -3.39
CA VAL A 389 -5.94 -21.21 -4.85
C VAL A 389 -6.98 -22.15 -5.44
N ARG A 390 -7.34 -23.23 -4.75
CA ARG A 390 -8.43 -24.14 -5.17
C ARG A 390 -9.78 -23.42 -5.23
N ALA A 391 -10.09 -22.60 -4.22
CA ALA A 391 -11.33 -21.82 -4.21
C ALA A 391 -11.38 -20.80 -5.36
N LEU A 392 -10.25 -20.15 -5.69
CA LEU A 392 -10.14 -19.24 -6.83
C LEU A 392 -10.34 -19.98 -8.16
N PHE A 393 -9.72 -21.15 -8.31
CA PHE A 393 -9.87 -21.99 -9.50
C PHE A 393 -11.31 -22.46 -9.70
N ALA A 394 -11.96 -22.95 -8.63
CA ALA A 394 -13.35 -23.40 -8.69
C ALA A 394 -14.30 -22.25 -9.11
N ARG A 395 -14.11 -21.05 -8.57
CA ARG A 395 -14.90 -19.87 -8.98
C ARG A 395 -14.64 -19.48 -10.43
N TRP A 396 -13.39 -19.45 -10.86
CA TRP A 396 -13.02 -19.16 -12.24
C TRP A 396 -13.66 -20.17 -13.21
N ALA A 397 -13.56 -21.46 -12.92
CA ALA A 397 -14.12 -22.52 -13.75
C ALA A 397 -15.65 -22.44 -13.84
N ALA A 398 -16.34 -22.19 -12.70
CA ALA A 398 -17.79 -22.08 -12.66
C ALA A 398 -18.31 -20.89 -13.48
N VAL A 399 -17.72 -19.70 -13.30
CA VAL A 399 -18.16 -18.50 -14.03
C VAL A 399 -17.83 -18.59 -15.52
N THR A 400 -16.59 -19.00 -15.84
CA THR A 400 -16.16 -19.13 -17.26
C THR A 400 -16.97 -20.21 -17.99
N GLY A 401 -17.23 -21.34 -17.33
CA GLY A 401 -18.08 -22.40 -17.86
C GLY A 401 -19.53 -21.96 -18.07
N GLY A 402 -20.10 -21.21 -17.12
CA GLY A 402 -21.42 -20.60 -17.27
C GLY A 402 -21.50 -19.62 -18.44
N CYS A 403 -20.52 -18.73 -18.57
CA CYS A 403 -20.43 -17.79 -19.70
C CYS A 403 -20.24 -18.50 -21.05
N LEU A 404 -19.47 -19.58 -21.10
CA LEU A 404 -19.33 -20.42 -22.29
C LEU A 404 -20.66 -21.05 -22.73
N LEU A 405 -21.41 -21.62 -21.77
CA LEU A 405 -22.73 -22.21 -22.07
C LEU A 405 -23.70 -21.16 -22.60
N ILE A 406 -23.74 -19.97 -21.99
CA ILE A 406 -24.59 -18.86 -22.48
C ILE A 406 -24.15 -18.44 -23.91
N ASN A 407 -22.85 -18.32 -24.15
CA ASN A 407 -22.33 -17.93 -25.46
C ASN A 407 -22.65 -18.97 -26.54
N LEU A 408 -22.58 -20.27 -26.20
CA LEU A 408 -22.99 -21.35 -27.12
C LEU A 408 -24.51 -21.32 -27.39
N ALA A 409 -25.32 -20.99 -26.41
CA ALA A 409 -26.78 -20.89 -26.57
C ALA A 409 -27.21 -19.65 -27.35
N THR A 410 -26.47 -18.55 -27.31
CA THR A 410 -26.81 -17.26 -27.94
C THR A 410 -26.16 -17.06 -29.29
N GLY A 411 -25.18 -17.87 -29.69
CA GLY A 411 -24.55 -17.86 -31.01
C GLY A 411 -23.78 -16.58 -31.36
N GLY A 412 -23.25 -15.84 -30.39
CA GLY A 412 -22.53 -14.59 -30.57
C GLY A 412 -21.00 -14.72 -30.68
N SER A 413 -20.31 -13.58 -30.81
CA SER A 413 -18.84 -13.52 -30.72
C SER A 413 -18.39 -14.07 -29.38
N PRO A 414 -17.15 -14.66 -29.23
CA PRO A 414 -16.72 -15.40 -28.04
C PRO A 414 -16.34 -14.45 -26.89
N TRP A 415 -17.30 -13.66 -26.41
CA TRP A 415 -17.12 -12.68 -25.32
C TRP A 415 -16.73 -13.33 -23.98
N PHE A 416 -17.05 -14.62 -23.78
CA PHE A 416 -16.64 -15.36 -22.57
C PHE A 416 -15.11 -15.40 -22.39
N LEU A 417 -14.32 -15.24 -23.46
CA LEU A 417 -12.86 -15.18 -23.39
C LEU A 417 -12.36 -13.96 -22.59
N PHE A 418 -13.06 -12.84 -22.69
CA PHE A 418 -12.75 -11.65 -21.88
C PHE A 418 -13.01 -11.87 -20.40
N VAL A 419 -14.10 -12.59 -20.07
CA VAL A 419 -14.42 -12.97 -18.69
C VAL A 419 -13.37 -13.96 -18.16
N ALA A 420 -13.03 -14.97 -18.96
CA ALA A 420 -12.00 -15.96 -18.61
C ALA A 420 -10.64 -15.30 -18.35
N ALA A 421 -10.23 -14.37 -19.20
CA ALA A 421 -8.96 -13.65 -19.05
C ALA A 421 -8.97 -12.73 -17.81
N GLY A 422 -10.04 -11.96 -17.61
CA GLY A 422 -10.17 -11.04 -16.47
C GLY A 422 -10.17 -11.75 -15.13
N MET A 423 -10.91 -12.86 -15.01
CA MET A 423 -10.95 -13.67 -13.79
C MET A 423 -9.75 -14.62 -13.64
N GLY A 424 -8.98 -14.88 -14.70
CA GLY A 424 -7.78 -15.70 -14.65
C GLY A 424 -6.60 -15.03 -13.93
N PHE A 425 -6.59 -13.70 -13.86
CA PHE A 425 -5.47 -12.95 -13.30
C PHE A 425 -5.24 -13.21 -11.78
N PRO A 426 -6.26 -13.16 -10.90
CA PRO A 426 -6.11 -13.55 -9.51
C PRO A 426 -5.66 -15.00 -9.33
N LEU A 427 -6.08 -15.88 -10.24
CA LEU A 427 -5.67 -17.27 -10.25
C LEU A 427 -4.18 -17.42 -10.58
N LEU A 428 -3.66 -16.67 -11.56
CA LEU A 428 -2.23 -16.65 -11.90
C LEU A 428 -1.38 -16.12 -10.75
N LYS A 429 -1.82 -15.05 -10.06
CA LYS A 429 -1.15 -14.52 -8.86
C LYS A 429 -1.12 -15.58 -7.75
N GLY A 430 -2.28 -16.20 -7.49
CA GLY A 430 -2.38 -17.29 -6.50
C GLY A 430 -1.47 -18.48 -6.85
N TYR A 431 -1.38 -18.83 -8.12
CA TYR A 431 -0.51 -19.89 -8.58
C TYR A 431 0.99 -19.56 -8.41
N ALA A 432 1.39 -18.31 -8.70
CA ALA A 432 2.77 -17.87 -8.47
C ALA A 432 3.15 -17.96 -6.98
N GLN A 433 2.27 -17.54 -6.07
CA GLN A 433 2.47 -17.69 -4.63
C GLN A 433 2.53 -19.17 -4.20
N LEU A 434 1.68 -20.02 -4.78
CA LEU A 434 1.68 -21.45 -4.53
C LEU A 434 3.03 -22.07 -4.89
N TRP A 435 3.57 -21.73 -6.07
CA TRP A 435 4.85 -22.23 -6.55
C TRP A 435 6.03 -21.75 -5.71
N GLN A 436 6.03 -20.47 -5.30
CA GLN A 436 7.02 -19.94 -4.36
C GLN A 436 6.99 -20.64 -3.00
N SER A 437 5.82 -21.14 -2.58
CA SER A 437 5.66 -21.93 -1.37
C SER A 437 6.03 -23.41 -1.53
N GLY A 438 6.48 -23.83 -2.72
CA GLY A 438 6.93 -25.20 -3.00
C GLY A 438 5.80 -26.16 -3.37
N TYR A 439 4.59 -25.65 -3.66
CA TYR A 439 3.44 -26.44 -4.12
C TYR A 439 3.25 -26.31 -5.63
N SER A 440 2.60 -27.30 -6.25
CA SER A 440 2.34 -27.36 -7.68
C SER A 440 0.84 -27.31 -7.98
N TRP A 441 0.48 -27.11 -9.26
CA TRP A 441 -0.90 -27.18 -9.72
C TRP A 441 -1.58 -28.53 -9.42
N ARG A 442 -0.81 -29.62 -9.37
CA ARG A 442 -1.31 -30.94 -8.98
C ARG A 442 -1.84 -30.98 -7.56
N ASP A 443 -1.28 -30.17 -6.66
CA ASP A 443 -1.72 -30.07 -5.26
C ASP A 443 -3.07 -29.37 -5.13
N VAL A 444 -3.39 -28.49 -6.07
CA VAL A 444 -4.70 -27.80 -6.14
C VAL A 444 -5.79 -28.78 -6.59
N LEU A 445 -5.46 -29.67 -7.53
CA LEU A 445 -6.42 -30.65 -8.10
C LEU A 445 -6.61 -31.88 -7.20
N ASN A 446 -5.56 -32.35 -6.52
CA ASN A 446 -5.62 -33.48 -5.60
C ASN A 446 -6.07 -33.04 -4.21
N ARG A 447 -7.32 -33.37 -3.87
CA ARG A 447 -7.85 -33.15 -2.53
C ARG A 447 -7.37 -34.25 -1.58
N PRO A 448 -6.86 -33.92 -0.36
CA PRO A 448 -6.62 -34.93 0.65
C PRO A 448 -7.94 -35.66 0.97
N PRO A 449 -7.92 -36.97 1.29
CA PRO A 449 -9.10 -37.67 1.74
C PRO A 449 -9.64 -37.01 3.03
N ALA A 450 -10.98 -36.92 3.11
CA ALA A 450 -11.69 -36.30 4.23
C ALA A 450 -11.42 -37.05 5.55
#